data_7e43a07f9236a428ff446d775cbdff6d
#
_entry.id   7e43a07f9236a428ff446d775cbdff6d
#
_cell.length_a   1.000
_cell.length_b   1.000
_cell.length_c   1.000
_cell.angle_alpha   90.00
_cell.angle_beta   90.00
_cell.angle_gamma   90.00
#
_symmetry.space_group_name_H-M   'P 1'
#
loop_
_entity.id
_entity.type
_entity.pdbx_description
1 polymer ?
#
loop_
_entity_poly.entity_id
_entity_poly.type
_entity_poly.pdbx_seq_one_letter_code
_entity_poly.pdbx_strand_id
1 'polypeptide(L)'
;MIELHSYPTANGLKVMVLLEELGLAWRHVDVNIRLGEQFTAAHLRLSPNNKIPALVDPDGPGGRPIALMESNAILVYLAEKHGAFLARDPVGRYDALQWLLFQSSHVGPMIGQANHFNNHSDVQYGKDRYNREVARLYRVIDNRLAEQPWMGGSEYGIADIALHPWCRTRQHVAVDPGSHPNFFRWFDAIEARAAVRRAYAQGKEIRARMDQASSAGAMIDLYNTADNLARLSGATARAV
;
A
#
# COMPACT_ATOMS: atom_id res chain seq x y z
N MET A 1 -12.48 -18.48 -1.01
CA MET A 1 -11.84 -17.47 -1.88
C MET A 1 -11.46 -16.28 -1.03
N ILE A 2 -10.24 -15.79 -1.18
CA ILE A 2 -9.74 -14.61 -0.45
C ILE A 2 -10.54 -13.36 -0.83
N GLU A 3 -10.85 -12.52 0.15
CA GLU A 3 -11.50 -11.22 -0.04
C GLU A 3 -10.54 -10.08 0.32
N LEU A 4 -10.36 -9.15 -0.61
CA LEU A 4 -9.58 -7.93 -0.39
C LEU A 4 -10.53 -6.73 -0.28
N HIS A 5 -10.72 -6.23 0.94
CA HIS A 5 -11.51 -5.05 1.26
C HIS A 5 -10.63 -3.81 1.08
N SER A 6 -10.79 -3.09 -0.02
CA SER A 6 -9.89 -1.98 -0.32
C SER A 6 -10.48 -0.91 -1.23
N TYR A 7 -9.74 0.16 -1.35
CA TYR A 7 -9.78 1.15 -2.43
C TYR A 7 -8.41 1.11 -3.12
N PRO A 8 -8.29 1.25 -4.46
CA PRO A 8 -7.02 1.14 -5.18
C PRO A 8 -6.06 2.33 -4.95
N THR A 9 -5.66 2.52 -3.69
CA THR A 9 -4.51 3.36 -3.30
C THR A 9 -3.23 2.57 -3.44
N ALA A 10 -2.08 3.22 -3.24
CA ALA A 10 -0.80 2.53 -3.22
C ALA A 10 -0.79 1.32 -2.25
N ASN A 11 -1.44 1.43 -1.07
CA ASN A 11 -1.50 0.32 -0.11
C ASN A 11 -2.42 -0.83 -0.57
N GLY A 12 -3.57 -0.53 -1.20
CA GLY A 12 -4.43 -1.55 -1.79
C GLY A 12 -3.76 -2.29 -2.94
N LEU A 13 -3.07 -1.54 -3.80
CA LEU A 13 -2.34 -2.09 -4.95
C LEU A 13 -1.20 -3.04 -4.55
N LYS A 14 -0.52 -2.86 -3.41
CA LYS A 14 0.47 -3.82 -2.90
C LYS A 14 -0.11 -5.24 -2.83
N VAL A 15 -1.26 -5.35 -2.18
CA VAL A 15 -1.91 -6.64 -1.95
C VAL A 15 -2.43 -7.22 -3.26
N MET A 16 -3.02 -6.38 -4.14
CA MET A 16 -3.44 -6.82 -5.48
C MET A 16 -2.27 -7.39 -6.28
N VAL A 17 -1.11 -6.72 -6.27
CA VAL A 17 0.09 -7.19 -6.95
C VAL A 17 0.52 -8.56 -6.43
N LEU A 18 0.60 -8.75 -5.10
CA LEU A 18 1.02 -10.03 -4.55
C LEU A 18 0.02 -11.16 -4.85
N LEU A 19 -1.28 -10.89 -4.79
CA LEU A 19 -2.32 -11.86 -5.14
C LEU A 19 -2.19 -12.32 -6.61
N GLU A 20 -1.92 -11.38 -7.53
CA GLU A 20 -1.68 -11.67 -8.95
C GLU A 20 -0.35 -12.40 -9.18
N GLU A 21 0.72 -12.06 -8.46
CA GLU A 21 2.02 -12.75 -8.53
C GLU A 21 1.93 -14.19 -8.02
N LEU A 22 1.12 -14.45 -7.02
CA LEU A 22 0.85 -15.78 -6.48
C LEU A 22 -0.15 -16.57 -7.34
N GLY A 23 -0.81 -15.94 -8.31
CA GLY A 23 -1.83 -16.58 -9.15
C GLY A 23 -3.06 -17.03 -8.37
N LEU A 24 -3.40 -16.35 -7.28
CA LEU A 24 -4.50 -16.76 -6.39
C LEU A 24 -5.85 -16.28 -6.92
N ALA A 25 -6.89 -17.09 -6.65
CA ALA A 25 -8.28 -16.67 -6.84
C ALA A 25 -8.70 -15.77 -5.67
N TRP A 26 -9.10 -14.54 -5.97
CA TRP A 26 -9.50 -13.54 -4.98
C TRP A 26 -10.65 -12.67 -5.49
N ARG A 27 -11.32 -12.00 -4.57
CA ARG A 27 -12.42 -11.07 -4.85
C ARG A 27 -12.13 -9.71 -4.23
N HIS A 28 -12.32 -8.63 -5.00
CA HIS A 28 -12.31 -7.28 -4.47
C HIS A 28 -13.65 -6.96 -3.81
N VAL A 29 -13.60 -6.44 -2.59
CA VAL A 29 -14.74 -5.88 -1.87
C VAL A 29 -14.50 -4.37 -1.76
N ASP A 30 -15.38 -3.60 -2.39
CA ASP A 30 -15.26 -2.15 -2.44
C ASP A 30 -15.38 -1.55 -1.03
N VAL A 31 -14.43 -0.71 -0.65
CA VAL A 31 -14.49 0.16 0.54
C VAL A 31 -14.22 1.58 0.06
N ASN A 32 -15.29 2.29 -0.30
CA ASN A 32 -15.18 3.62 -0.87
C ASN A 32 -14.85 4.65 0.21
N ILE A 33 -13.58 4.97 0.33
CA ILE A 33 -13.07 5.91 1.34
C ILE A 33 -13.60 7.34 1.14
N ARG A 34 -13.99 7.71 -0.09
CA ARG A 34 -14.58 9.02 -0.38
C ARG A 34 -16.00 9.15 0.15
N LEU A 35 -16.71 8.03 0.27
CA LEU A 35 -18.06 7.96 0.87
C LEU A 35 -18.05 7.64 2.36
N GLY A 36 -16.86 7.46 2.96
CA GLY A 36 -16.74 7.17 4.39
C GLY A 36 -16.99 5.71 4.77
N GLU A 37 -16.98 4.77 3.82
CA GLU A 37 -17.27 3.36 4.09
C GLU A 37 -16.27 2.70 5.04
N GLN A 38 -15.04 3.25 5.17
CA GLN A 38 -14.06 2.81 6.16
C GLN A 38 -14.48 3.03 7.61
N PHE A 39 -15.54 3.82 7.85
CA PHE A 39 -16.12 4.06 9.19
C PHE A 39 -17.34 3.18 9.48
N THR A 40 -17.74 2.31 8.58
CA THR A 40 -18.84 1.37 8.85
C THR A 40 -18.46 0.36 9.91
N ALA A 41 -19.42 -0.07 10.73
CA ALA A 41 -19.19 -1.09 11.74
C ALA A 41 -18.67 -2.41 11.14
N ALA A 42 -19.07 -2.74 9.91
CA ALA A 42 -18.56 -3.90 9.19
C ALA A 42 -17.07 -3.79 8.90
N HIS A 43 -16.62 -2.65 8.38
CA HIS A 43 -15.21 -2.46 8.08
C HIS A 43 -14.36 -2.32 9.36
N LEU A 44 -14.84 -1.64 10.38
CA LEU A 44 -14.13 -1.48 11.65
C LEU A 44 -13.87 -2.82 12.38
N ARG A 45 -14.70 -3.84 12.17
CA ARG A 45 -14.40 -5.20 12.68
C ARG A 45 -13.20 -5.84 11.99
N LEU A 46 -12.94 -5.51 10.73
CA LEU A 46 -11.78 -5.99 9.96
C LEU A 46 -10.54 -5.11 10.16
N SER A 47 -10.75 -3.80 10.27
CA SER A 47 -9.69 -2.79 10.40
C SER A 47 -10.08 -1.75 11.45
N PRO A 48 -9.79 -1.99 12.75
CA PRO A 48 -10.07 -1.04 13.83
C PRO A 48 -9.42 0.34 13.64
N ASN A 49 -8.35 0.40 12.86
CA ASN A 49 -7.68 1.64 12.47
C ASN A 49 -8.45 2.44 11.38
N ASN A 50 -9.64 1.99 10.95
CA ASN A 50 -10.44 2.58 9.87
C ASN A 50 -9.65 2.88 8.58
N LYS A 51 -8.69 2.03 8.25
CA LYS A 51 -7.87 2.14 7.03
C LYS A 51 -8.09 0.93 6.10
N ILE A 52 -7.75 1.13 4.85
CA ILE A 52 -7.66 0.09 3.82
C ILE A 52 -6.18 -0.15 3.50
N PRO A 53 -5.83 -1.36 3.04
CA PRO A 53 -6.64 -2.54 2.85
C PRO A 53 -6.89 -3.35 4.13
N ALA A 54 -7.92 -4.20 4.10
CA ALA A 54 -8.06 -5.36 4.95
C ALA A 54 -8.25 -6.61 4.09
N LEU A 55 -7.81 -7.77 4.57
CA LEU A 55 -7.92 -9.04 3.86
C LEU A 55 -8.65 -10.04 4.74
N VAL A 56 -9.57 -10.81 4.15
CA VAL A 56 -10.20 -11.98 4.79
C VAL A 56 -9.82 -13.22 4.01
N ASP A 57 -9.18 -14.17 4.68
CA ASP A 57 -8.87 -15.48 4.13
C ASP A 57 -9.69 -16.54 4.89
N PRO A 58 -10.63 -17.23 4.21
CA PRO A 58 -11.44 -18.27 4.86
C PRO A 58 -10.64 -19.52 5.22
N ASP A 59 -9.46 -19.71 4.63
CA ASP A 59 -8.57 -20.84 4.84
C ASP A 59 -7.24 -20.35 5.43
N GLY A 60 -7.29 -19.76 6.62
CA GLY A 60 -6.13 -19.27 7.36
C GLY A 60 -5.40 -20.37 8.15
N PRO A 61 -4.52 -19.99 9.09
CA PRO A 61 -3.74 -20.93 9.87
C PRO A 61 -4.61 -21.96 10.61
N GLY A 62 -4.27 -23.25 10.43
CA GLY A 62 -5.04 -24.35 11.00
C GLY A 62 -6.41 -24.54 10.39
N GLY A 63 -6.63 -24.08 9.15
CA GLY A 63 -7.89 -24.21 8.41
C GLY A 63 -9.01 -23.29 8.96
N ARG A 64 -8.68 -22.28 9.76
CA ARG A 64 -9.65 -21.33 10.33
C ARG A 64 -9.58 -20.00 9.60
N PRO A 65 -10.74 -19.32 9.42
CA PRO A 65 -10.73 -17.99 8.83
C PRO A 65 -9.84 -17.02 9.61
N ILE A 66 -9.15 -16.12 8.87
CA ILE A 66 -8.37 -15.02 9.43
C ILE A 66 -8.76 -13.71 8.74
N ALA A 67 -8.82 -12.63 9.52
CA ALA A 67 -8.93 -11.27 9.01
C ALA A 67 -7.68 -10.49 9.42
N LEU A 68 -7.11 -9.75 8.48
CA LEU A 68 -5.86 -8.99 8.67
C LEU A 68 -6.04 -7.57 8.16
N MET A 69 -5.59 -6.60 8.92
CA MET A 69 -5.30 -5.23 8.48
C MET A 69 -3.78 -5.04 8.33
N GLU A 70 -3.35 -3.85 7.93
CA GLU A 70 -1.97 -3.49 7.60
C GLU A 70 -1.45 -4.18 6.33
N SER A 71 -1.30 -3.41 5.26
CA SER A 71 -0.91 -3.94 3.95
C SER A 71 0.37 -4.78 4.01
N ASN A 72 1.37 -4.38 4.81
CA ASN A 72 2.63 -5.11 4.91
C ASN A 72 2.50 -6.40 5.74
N ALA A 73 1.63 -6.44 6.76
CA ALA A 73 1.32 -7.67 7.48
C ALA A 73 0.59 -8.67 6.57
N ILE A 74 -0.31 -8.18 5.72
CA ILE A 74 -0.99 -8.99 4.69
C ILE A 74 0.03 -9.58 3.70
N LEU A 75 1.02 -8.78 3.25
CA LEU A 75 2.08 -9.28 2.37
C LEU A 75 2.90 -10.39 3.04
N VAL A 76 3.30 -10.22 4.30
CA VAL A 76 4.04 -11.25 5.05
C VAL A 76 3.20 -12.53 5.15
N TYR A 77 1.94 -12.41 5.57
CA TYR A 77 1.03 -13.55 5.70
C TYR A 77 0.90 -14.35 4.41
N LEU A 78 0.63 -13.67 3.29
CA LEU A 78 0.48 -14.34 2.00
C LEU A 78 1.78 -14.98 1.53
N ALA A 79 2.91 -14.29 1.69
CA ALA A 79 4.22 -14.82 1.31
C ALA A 79 4.60 -16.07 2.11
N GLU A 80 4.33 -16.08 3.42
CA GLU A 80 4.58 -17.24 4.29
C GLU A 80 3.65 -18.41 3.98
N LYS A 81 2.35 -18.13 3.85
CA LYS A 81 1.35 -19.16 3.54
C LYS A 81 1.67 -19.88 2.24
N HIS A 82 2.15 -19.17 1.23
CA HIS A 82 2.44 -19.73 -0.09
C HIS A 82 3.93 -20.04 -0.33
N GLY A 83 4.80 -19.73 0.62
CA GLY A 83 6.23 -20.03 0.56
C GLY A 83 6.98 -19.34 -0.58
N ALA A 84 6.56 -18.13 -0.98
CA ALA A 84 7.11 -17.38 -2.09
C ALA A 84 7.23 -15.88 -1.75
N PHE A 85 8.10 -15.14 -2.46
CA PHE A 85 8.32 -13.70 -2.33
C PHE A 85 8.88 -13.24 -0.98
N LEU A 86 9.30 -14.16 -0.12
CA LEU A 86 10.03 -13.89 1.12
C LEU A 86 11.05 -15.03 1.32
N ALA A 87 12.31 -14.66 1.55
CA ALA A 87 13.38 -15.61 1.77
C ALA A 87 13.07 -16.53 2.97
N ARG A 88 13.42 -17.82 2.82
CA ARG A 88 13.19 -18.83 3.88
C ARG A 88 14.33 -18.87 4.89
N ASP A 89 15.54 -18.56 4.48
CA ASP A 89 16.67 -18.48 5.39
C ASP A 89 16.55 -17.25 6.31
N PRO A 90 16.99 -17.34 7.56
CA PRO A 90 16.80 -16.26 8.52
C PRO A 90 17.46 -14.94 8.12
N VAL A 91 18.64 -14.97 7.49
CA VAL A 91 19.38 -13.76 7.14
C VAL A 91 18.65 -13.01 6.02
N GLY A 92 18.34 -13.69 4.92
CA GLY A 92 17.59 -13.10 3.81
C GLY A 92 16.18 -12.66 4.22
N ARG A 93 15.53 -13.43 5.13
CA ARG A 93 14.23 -13.06 5.67
C ARG A 93 14.27 -11.73 6.42
N TYR A 94 15.22 -11.54 7.34
CA TYR A 94 15.32 -10.29 8.09
C TYR A 94 15.82 -9.14 7.22
N ASP A 95 16.66 -9.39 6.23
CA ASP A 95 17.03 -8.39 5.23
C ASP A 95 15.79 -7.88 4.46
N ALA A 96 14.93 -8.78 3.98
CA ALA A 96 13.69 -8.39 3.33
C ALA A 96 12.71 -7.65 4.26
N LEU A 97 12.55 -8.12 5.51
CA LEU A 97 11.64 -7.51 6.49
C LEU A 97 12.06 -6.10 6.90
N GLN A 98 13.36 -5.80 7.05
CA GLN A 98 13.79 -4.43 7.36
C GLN A 98 13.40 -3.44 6.26
N TRP A 99 13.52 -3.83 4.98
CA TRP A 99 13.13 -2.98 3.85
C TRP A 99 11.61 -2.90 3.66
N LEU A 100 10.89 -3.96 4.02
CA LEU A 100 9.43 -3.93 4.11
C LEU A 100 8.95 -2.94 5.18
N LEU A 101 9.58 -2.95 6.37
CA LEU A 101 9.29 -2.01 7.45
C LEU A 101 9.75 -0.59 7.12
N PHE A 102 10.90 -0.42 6.46
CA PHE A 102 11.33 0.88 5.92
C PHE A 102 10.26 1.50 5.01
N GLN A 103 9.60 0.68 4.18
CA GLN A 103 8.51 1.18 3.35
C GLN A 103 7.32 1.65 4.20
N SER A 104 6.86 0.88 5.21
CA SER A 104 5.68 1.25 6.00
C SER A 104 5.92 2.38 6.99
N SER A 105 7.12 2.48 7.55
CA SER A 105 7.43 3.48 8.58
C SER A 105 8.02 4.79 8.03
N HIS A 106 8.59 4.76 6.83
CA HIS A 106 9.22 5.95 6.23
C HIS A 106 8.64 6.30 4.86
N VAL A 107 8.79 5.43 3.85
CA VAL A 107 8.48 5.80 2.46
C VAL A 107 7.00 6.13 2.28
N GLY A 108 6.12 5.24 2.72
CA GLY A 108 4.66 5.44 2.61
C GLY A 108 4.20 6.71 3.33
N PRO A 109 4.47 6.85 4.64
CA PRO A 109 4.07 8.05 5.39
C PRO A 109 4.65 9.35 4.84
N MET A 110 5.95 9.39 4.50
CA MET A 110 6.58 10.64 4.05
C MET A 110 6.11 11.06 2.66
N ILE A 111 5.93 10.13 1.71
CA ILE A 111 5.30 10.43 0.42
C ILE A 111 3.85 10.88 0.63
N GLY A 112 3.12 10.23 1.53
CA GLY A 112 1.74 10.63 1.89
C GLY A 112 1.69 12.07 2.41
N GLN A 113 2.58 12.45 3.33
CA GLN A 113 2.66 13.81 3.85
C GLN A 113 3.11 14.80 2.76
N ALA A 114 4.10 14.47 1.93
CA ALA A 114 4.50 15.31 0.82
C ALA A 114 3.33 15.58 -0.14
N ASN A 115 2.57 14.55 -0.51
CA ASN A 115 1.38 14.70 -1.33
C ASN A 115 0.33 15.60 -0.66
N HIS A 116 0.09 15.42 0.66
CA HIS A 116 -0.86 16.24 1.40
C HIS A 116 -0.45 17.71 1.38
N PHE A 117 0.78 18.03 1.81
CA PHE A 117 1.22 19.41 1.87
C PHE A 117 1.30 20.09 0.49
N ASN A 118 1.71 19.36 -0.54
CA ASN A 118 1.78 19.91 -1.90
C ASN A 118 0.41 20.24 -2.50
N ASN A 119 -0.63 19.44 -2.19
CA ASN A 119 -1.93 19.55 -2.84
C ASN A 119 -3.03 20.19 -1.98
N HIS A 120 -2.86 20.23 -0.64
CA HIS A 120 -3.92 20.60 0.30
C HIS A 120 -3.47 21.59 1.39
N SER A 121 -2.30 22.22 1.26
CA SER A 121 -1.78 23.14 2.25
C SER A 121 -0.99 24.27 1.60
N ASP A 122 -1.07 25.47 2.17
CA ASP A 122 -0.26 26.63 1.78
C ASP A 122 1.00 26.80 2.65
N VAL A 123 1.23 25.88 3.59
CA VAL A 123 2.37 25.94 4.52
C VAL A 123 3.65 25.50 3.82
N GLN A 124 4.43 26.48 3.32
CA GLN A 124 5.66 26.24 2.57
C GLN A 124 6.68 25.39 3.34
N TYR A 125 6.83 25.61 4.65
CA TYR A 125 7.73 24.81 5.49
C TYR A 125 7.40 23.31 5.44
N GLY A 126 6.12 22.96 5.46
CA GLY A 126 5.66 21.56 5.36
C GLY A 126 6.01 20.96 4.01
N LYS A 127 5.76 21.70 2.92
CA LYS A 127 6.13 21.28 1.55
C LYS A 127 7.64 21.01 1.45
N ASP A 128 8.45 21.96 1.87
CA ASP A 128 9.92 21.87 1.80
C ASP A 128 10.46 20.72 2.64
N ARG A 129 9.94 20.58 3.87
CA ARG A 129 10.37 19.52 4.79
C ARG A 129 10.13 18.14 4.22
N TYR A 130 8.89 17.87 3.79
CA TYR A 130 8.53 16.53 3.33
C TYR A 130 9.10 16.22 1.94
N ASN A 131 9.19 17.18 1.03
CA ASN A 131 9.84 16.99 -0.27
C ASN A 131 11.35 16.66 -0.11
N ARG A 132 12.06 17.33 0.80
CA ARG A 132 13.48 17.01 1.09
C ARG A 132 13.61 15.61 1.70
N GLU A 133 12.71 15.22 2.61
CA GLU A 133 12.74 13.88 3.19
C GLU A 133 12.45 12.81 2.14
N VAL A 134 11.47 13.01 1.28
CA VAL A 134 11.18 12.09 0.17
C VAL A 134 12.38 11.97 -0.77
N ALA A 135 13.05 13.08 -1.12
CA ALA A 135 14.26 13.05 -1.93
C ALA A 135 15.38 12.23 -1.26
N ARG A 136 15.56 12.39 0.06
CA ARG A 136 16.52 11.58 0.83
C ARG A 136 16.17 10.09 0.77
N LEU A 137 14.88 9.74 0.90
CA LEU A 137 14.43 8.35 0.84
C LEU A 137 14.68 7.72 -0.52
N TYR A 138 14.46 8.45 -1.63
CA TYR A 138 14.83 7.96 -2.96
C TYR A 138 16.33 7.71 -3.11
N ARG A 139 17.18 8.53 -2.49
CA ARG A 139 18.62 8.28 -2.46
C ARG A 139 18.98 7.00 -1.69
N VAL A 140 18.32 6.74 -0.56
CA VAL A 140 18.50 5.50 0.20
C VAL A 140 18.08 4.28 -0.64
N ILE A 141 16.96 4.38 -1.36
CA ILE A 141 16.49 3.33 -2.25
C ILE A 141 17.49 3.07 -3.38
N ASP A 142 17.98 4.13 -4.06
CA ASP A 142 18.94 4.00 -5.15
C ASP A 142 20.26 3.38 -4.69
N ASN A 143 20.76 3.79 -3.51
CA ASN A 143 21.98 3.23 -2.93
C ASN A 143 21.81 1.73 -2.61
N ARG A 144 20.66 1.34 -2.01
CA ARG A 144 20.38 -0.08 -1.77
C ARG A 144 20.36 -0.89 -3.07
N LEU A 145 19.75 -0.34 -4.09
CA LEU A 145 19.63 -0.98 -5.41
C LEU A 145 20.94 -0.95 -6.23
N ALA A 146 21.93 -0.17 -5.82
CA ALA A 146 23.31 -0.28 -6.34
C ALA A 146 24.02 -1.54 -5.81
N GLU A 147 23.68 -1.97 -4.59
CA GLU A 147 24.30 -3.12 -3.92
C GLU A 147 23.55 -4.43 -4.19
N GLN A 148 22.24 -4.34 -4.41
CA GLN A 148 21.36 -5.49 -4.58
C GLN A 148 20.43 -5.30 -5.78
N PRO A 149 20.09 -6.38 -6.52
CA PRO A 149 19.14 -6.27 -7.64
C PRO A 149 17.74 -5.87 -7.21
N TRP A 150 17.32 -6.24 -5.98
CA TRP A 150 16.01 -6.01 -5.40
C TRP A 150 16.11 -5.45 -3.98
N MET A 151 15.06 -4.80 -3.50
CA MET A 151 15.06 -4.22 -2.16
C MET A 151 15.28 -5.26 -1.05
N GLY A 152 14.65 -6.44 -1.18
CA GLY A 152 14.78 -7.53 -0.23
C GLY A 152 16.05 -8.38 -0.38
N GLY A 153 16.93 -8.10 -1.35
CA GLY A 153 18.16 -8.85 -1.60
C GLY A 153 18.29 -9.35 -3.04
N SER A 154 18.64 -10.63 -3.23
CA SER A 154 18.93 -11.21 -4.55
C SER A 154 17.69 -11.49 -5.40
N GLU A 155 16.52 -11.58 -4.80
CA GLU A 155 15.29 -11.96 -5.48
C GLU A 155 14.16 -10.94 -5.26
N TYR A 156 13.30 -10.81 -6.29
CA TYR A 156 12.09 -10.02 -6.21
C TYR A 156 11.16 -10.53 -5.11
N GLY A 157 10.69 -9.65 -4.22
CA GLY A 157 9.90 -10.06 -3.09
C GLY A 157 8.97 -9.00 -2.54
N ILE A 158 8.44 -9.27 -1.34
CA ILE A 158 7.42 -8.41 -0.70
C ILE A 158 7.93 -7.01 -0.38
N ALA A 159 9.22 -6.80 -0.18
CA ALA A 159 9.80 -5.46 0.00
C ALA A 159 9.64 -4.60 -1.27
N ASP A 160 9.88 -5.21 -2.44
CA ASP A 160 9.70 -4.57 -3.75
C ASP A 160 8.22 -4.30 -4.04
N ILE A 161 7.38 -5.30 -3.80
CA ILE A 161 5.91 -5.22 -3.98
C ILE A 161 5.32 -4.11 -3.11
N ALA A 162 5.81 -3.95 -1.88
CA ALA A 162 5.36 -2.91 -0.97
C ALA A 162 5.79 -1.50 -1.41
N LEU A 163 7.02 -1.38 -1.90
CA LEU A 163 7.63 -0.09 -2.23
C LEU A 163 7.12 0.49 -3.56
N HIS A 164 7.02 -0.35 -4.58
CA HIS A 164 6.76 0.06 -5.96
C HIS A 164 5.50 0.92 -6.15
N PRO A 165 4.30 0.58 -5.60
CA PRO A 165 3.10 1.41 -5.78
C PRO A 165 3.23 2.83 -5.21
N TRP A 166 4.01 3.01 -4.15
CA TRP A 166 4.30 4.33 -3.59
C TRP A 166 5.26 5.12 -4.47
N CYS A 167 6.24 4.47 -5.08
CA CYS A 167 7.18 5.11 -6.00
C CYS A 167 6.54 5.58 -7.31
N ARG A 168 5.34 5.10 -7.66
CA ARG A 168 4.57 5.65 -8.80
C ARG A 168 4.03 7.06 -8.54
N THR A 169 3.98 7.50 -7.29
CA THR A 169 3.46 8.83 -6.89
C THR A 169 4.58 9.90 -6.74
N ARG A 170 5.72 9.73 -7.44
CA ARG A 170 6.93 10.56 -7.30
C ARG A 170 6.88 11.97 -7.91
N GLN A 171 5.74 12.42 -8.38
CA GLN A 171 5.57 13.65 -9.18
C GLN A 171 5.97 14.96 -8.50
N HIS A 172 6.16 14.95 -7.18
CA HIS A 172 6.54 16.14 -6.40
C HIS A 172 8.03 16.19 -6.04
N VAL A 173 8.82 15.22 -6.50
CA VAL A 173 10.24 15.11 -6.17
C VAL A 173 11.04 14.94 -7.45
N ALA A 174 12.15 15.67 -7.54
CA ALA A 174 13.08 15.49 -8.66
C ALA A 174 13.82 14.15 -8.54
N VAL A 175 13.27 13.14 -9.19
CA VAL A 175 13.87 11.81 -9.33
C VAL A 175 14.00 11.52 -10.82
N ASP A 176 15.22 11.43 -11.31
CA ASP A 176 15.52 11.25 -12.72
C ASP A 176 16.55 10.12 -12.93
N PRO A 177 16.63 9.51 -14.14
CA PRO A 177 17.52 8.38 -14.40
C PRO A 177 19.01 8.72 -14.23
N GLY A 178 19.42 9.96 -14.46
CA GLY A 178 20.80 10.38 -14.30
C GLY A 178 21.28 10.39 -12.86
N SER A 179 20.41 10.79 -11.94
CA SER A 179 20.71 10.86 -10.50
C SER A 179 20.32 9.60 -9.72
N HIS A 180 19.44 8.75 -10.27
CA HIS A 180 18.91 7.54 -9.61
C HIS A 180 18.85 6.33 -10.57
N PRO A 181 19.99 5.93 -11.19
CA PRO A 181 19.97 4.89 -12.25
C PRO A 181 19.52 3.53 -11.75
N ASN A 182 19.87 3.17 -10.51
CA ASN A 182 19.52 1.86 -9.94
C ASN A 182 18.04 1.78 -9.60
N PHE A 183 17.46 2.88 -9.11
CA PHE A 183 16.02 3.00 -8.89
C PHE A 183 15.26 2.78 -10.21
N PHE A 184 15.65 3.43 -11.31
CA PHE A 184 14.93 3.28 -12.58
C PHE A 184 15.07 1.87 -13.16
N ARG A 185 16.25 1.27 -13.10
CA ARG A 185 16.46 -0.16 -13.46
C ARG A 185 15.46 -1.07 -12.73
N TRP A 186 15.37 -0.90 -11.42
CA TRP A 186 14.46 -1.67 -10.55
C TRP A 186 13.00 -1.38 -10.86
N PHE A 187 12.64 -0.11 -10.99
CA PHE A 187 11.27 0.33 -11.26
C PHE A 187 10.75 -0.25 -12.58
N ASP A 188 11.54 -0.15 -13.66
CA ASP A 188 11.17 -0.64 -14.99
C ASP A 188 11.07 -2.18 -15.00
N ALA A 189 11.95 -2.87 -14.28
CA ALA A 189 11.89 -4.33 -14.15
C ALA A 189 10.57 -4.80 -13.49
N ILE A 190 10.04 -4.05 -12.51
CA ILE A 190 8.74 -4.35 -11.88
C ILE A 190 7.58 -4.01 -12.82
N GLU A 191 7.61 -2.84 -13.48
CA GLU A 191 6.58 -2.46 -14.46
C GLU A 191 6.47 -3.47 -15.62
N ALA A 192 7.56 -4.14 -15.98
CA ALA A 192 7.57 -5.16 -17.02
C ALA A 192 6.87 -6.47 -16.63
N ARG A 193 6.62 -6.72 -15.34
CA ARG A 193 6.01 -7.97 -14.85
C ARG A 193 4.55 -8.08 -15.24
N ALA A 194 4.15 -9.21 -15.80
CA ALA A 194 2.78 -9.43 -16.26
C ALA A 194 1.74 -9.33 -15.12
N ALA A 195 2.05 -9.88 -13.95
CA ALA A 195 1.17 -9.81 -12.77
C ALA A 195 0.98 -8.38 -12.27
N VAL A 196 2.05 -7.58 -12.26
CA VAL A 196 2.01 -6.15 -11.89
C VAL A 196 1.09 -5.40 -12.84
N ARG A 197 1.26 -5.59 -14.15
CA ARG A 197 0.39 -4.93 -15.16
C ARG A 197 -1.08 -5.33 -14.99
N ARG A 198 -1.38 -6.62 -14.73
CA ARG A 198 -2.77 -7.06 -14.47
C ARG A 198 -3.34 -6.39 -13.23
N ALA A 199 -2.61 -6.39 -12.11
CA ALA A 199 -3.05 -5.76 -10.87
C ALA A 199 -3.34 -4.26 -11.06
N TYR A 200 -2.48 -3.54 -11.78
CA TYR A 200 -2.71 -2.12 -12.04
C TYR A 200 -3.88 -1.86 -13.00
N ALA A 201 -4.07 -2.71 -14.02
CA ALA A 201 -5.23 -2.60 -14.92
C ALA A 201 -6.54 -2.82 -14.13
N GLN A 202 -6.63 -3.88 -13.33
CA GLN A 202 -7.78 -4.14 -12.46
C GLN A 202 -7.99 -2.99 -11.46
N GLY A 203 -6.92 -2.49 -10.82
CA GLY A 203 -7.00 -1.37 -9.89
C GLY A 203 -7.54 -0.10 -10.55
N LYS A 204 -7.19 0.17 -11.81
CA LYS A 204 -7.72 1.30 -12.59
C LYS A 204 -9.22 1.14 -12.85
N GLU A 205 -9.67 -0.04 -13.24
CA GLU A 205 -11.09 -0.34 -13.48
C GLU A 205 -11.92 -0.21 -12.20
N ILE A 206 -11.44 -0.80 -11.09
CA ILE A 206 -12.08 -0.72 -9.78
C ILE A 206 -12.18 0.75 -9.35
N ARG A 207 -11.10 1.51 -9.47
CA ARG A 207 -11.10 2.94 -9.14
C ARG A 207 -12.13 3.72 -9.96
N ALA A 208 -12.17 3.52 -11.27
CA ALA A 208 -13.12 4.21 -12.14
C ALA A 208 -14.58 3.94 -11.73
N ARG A 209 -14.91 2.68 -11.39
CA ARG A 209 -16.23 2.29 -10.90
C ARG A 209 -16.56 2.97 -9.57
N MET A 210 -15.63 2.97 -8.62
CA MET A 210 -15.83 3.57 -7.29
C MET A 210 -15.89 5.10 -7.35
N ASP A 211 -15.10 5.74 -8.22
CA ASP A 211 -15.14 7.20 -8.43
C ASP A 211 -16.46 7.63 -9.06
N GLN A 212 -17.01 6.84 -10.00
CA GLN A 212 -18.34 7.07 -10.56
C GLN A 212 -19.43 6.97 -9.46
N ALA A 213 -19.36 5.98 -8.58
CA ALA A 213 -20.27 5.89 -7.43
C ALA A 213 -20.12 7.08 -6.48
N SER A 214 -18.92 7.61 -6.29
CA SER A 214 -18.67 8.79 -5.46
C SER A 214 -19.29 10.07 -6.02
N SER A 215 -19.39 10.21 -7.34
CA SER A 215 -19.99 11.40 -7.96
C SER A 215 -21.50 11.53 -7.71
N ALA A 216 -22.17 10.44 -7.36
CA ALA A 216 -23.60 10.39 -7.02
C ALA A 216 -23.88 10.48 -5.51
N GLY A 217 -22.85 10.44 -4.67
CA GLY A 217 -22.94 10.41 -3.19
C GLY A 217 -22.35 11.65 -2.53
N ALA A 218 -22.70 11.85 -1.25
CA ALA A 218 -22.05 12.88 -0.42
C ALA A 218 -20.65 12.44 -0.03
N MET A 219 -19.64 13.02 -0.67
CA MET A 219 -18.24 12.75 -0.34
C MET A 219 -17.87 13.33 1.03
N ILE A 220 -17.03 12.60 1.77
CA ILE A 220 -16.43 13.09 3.01
C ILE A 220 -15.11 13.82 2.71
N ASP A 221 -14.77 14.78 3.58
CA ASP A 221 -13.42 15.33 3.60
C ASP A 221 -12.48 14.37 4.34
N LEU A 222 -11.63 13.68 3.58
CA LEU A 222 -10.65 12.72 4.13
C LEU A 222 -9.61 13.38 5.04
N TYR A 223 -9.44 14.69 4.95
CA TYR A 223 -8.46 15.45 5.71
C TYR A 223 -9.07 16.21 6.90
N ASN A 224 -10.41 16.24 7.03
CA ASN A 224 -11.08 16.80 8.21
C ASN A 224 -10.97 15.83 9.39
N THR A 225 -9.91 15.99 10.18
CA THR A 225 -9.61 15.09 11.30
C THR A 225 -10.70 15.11 12.38
N ALA A 226 -11.33 16.25 12.63
CA ALA A 226 -12.39 16.37 13.64
C ALA A 226 -13.64 15.56 13.26
N ASP A 227 -14.12 15.71 12.02
CA ASP A 227 -15.25 14.94 11.51
C ASP A 227 -14.96 13.44 11.44
N ASN A 228 -13.74 13.07 11.02
CA ASN A 228 -13.33 11.68 10.95
C ASN A 228 -13.24 11.04 12.33
N LEU A 229 -12.77 11.77 13.35
CA LEU A 229 -12.75 11.31 14.73
C LEU A 229 -14.17 11.11 15.28
N ALA A 230 -15.10 12.05 15.02
CA ALA A 230 -16.49 11.93 15.40
C ALA A 230 -17.18 10.70 14.76
N ARG A 231 -16.90 10.42 13.47
CA ARG A 231 -17.38 9.22 12.76
C ARG A 231 -16.87 7.93 13.41
N LEU A 232 -15.59 7.89 13.77
CA LEU A 232 -14.97 6.74 14.43
C LEU A 232 -15.64 6.48 15.80
N SER A 233 -15.83 7.51 16.62
CA SER A 233 -16.46 7.41 17.93
C SER A 233 -17.93 6.98 17.84
N GLY A 234 -18.68 7.52 16.88
CA GLY A 234 -20.09 7.16 16.66
C GLY A 234 -20.29 5.74 16.12
N ALA A 235 -19.32 5.21 15.36
CA ALA A 235 -19.37 3.84 14.84
C ALA A 235 -19.06 2.80 15.93
N THR A 236 -18.15 3.09 16.85
CA THR A 236 -17.85 2.21 17.99
C THR A 236 -18.99 2.15 19.00
N ALA A 237 -19.71 3.25 19.23
CA ALA A 237 -20.86 3.28 20.11
C ALA A 237 -22.07 2.47 19.60
N ARG A 238 -22.16 2.20 18.30
CA ARG A 238 -23.23 1.38 17.68
C ARG A 238 -22.88 -0.10 17.56
N ALA A 239 -21.66 -0.49 17.90
CA ALA A 239 -21.16 -1.86 17.77
C ALA A 239 -21.19 -2.65 19.10
N VAL A 240 -21.63 -2.00 20.20
CA VAL A 240 -21.91 -2.58 21.51
C VAL A 240 -23.43 -2.72 21.66
#